data_7b8c38e28e23f114b68e6ef6824a58a6
#
_entry.id   7b8c38e28e23f114b68e6ef6824a58a6
#
_cell.length_a   1.000
_cell.length_b   1.000
_cell.length_c   1.000
_cell.angle_alpha   90.00
_cell.angle_beta   90.00
_cell.angle_gamma   90.00
#
_symmetry.space_group_name_H-M   'P 1'
#
loop_
_entity.id
_entity.type
_entity.pdbx_description
1 polymer ?
#
loop_
_entity_poly.entity_id
_entity_poly.type
_entity_poly.pdbx_seq_one_letter_code
_entity_poly.pdbx_strand_id
1 'polypeptide(L)'
;MMRRIAAAAALILLLPALAAAQDLVSLCERARHPAVGAWSEFKWVGGRNDGATIRMSIVGKERREGADYLWMEIVMRDFPMGSGRQQAEAPRRMISKMLVPGFGAGAGSPRAAIIKLGDLPAMEMPVGQSRMGAQGAPNLEACQNAKVVGWESVTVPAGTFRAIHIVGANGRGDSWVAPNLPFALVKEVGNDEGQSRQMVLIAHGMGARSLITERPQPFDPRLFVEMMSGRRPAPKP
;
A
#
# COMPACT_ATOMS: atom_id res chain seq x y z
N MET A 1 -52.49 -13.36 -9.98
CA MET A 1 -51.41 -14.22 -9.46
C MET A 1 -49.99 -13.79 -9.83
N MET A 2 -49.79 -12.84 -10.76
CA MET A 2 -48.45 -12.43 -11.26
C MET A 2 -47.66 -11.46 -10.36
N ARG A 3 -48.27 -10.78 -9.39
CA ARG A 3 -47.55 -9.79 -8.52
C ARG A 3 -46.66 -10.38 -7.41
N ARG A 4 -46.86 -11.64 -7.04
CA ARG A 4 -46.06 -12.28 -5.94
C ARG A 4 -44.74 -12.89 -6.40
N ILE A 5 -44.54 -13.18 -7.69
CA ILE A 5 -43.33 -13.78 -8.23
C ILE A 5 -42.22 -12.73 -8.40
N ALA A 6 -42.54 -11.46 -8.71
CA ALA A 6 -41.56 -10.39 -8.87
C ALA A 6 -40.84 -10.00 -7.55
N ALA A 7 -41.54 -10.09 -6.40
CA ALA A 7 -40.95 -9.76 -5.10
C ALA A 7 -39.94 -10.81 -4.60
N ALA A 8 -40.15 -12.09 -4.96
CA ALA A 8 -39.24 -13.16 -4.57
C ALA A 8 -37.92 -13.13 -5.37
N ALA A 9 -37.98 -12.76 -6.66
CA ALA A 9 -36.77 -12.65 -7.50
C ALA A 9 -35.86 -11.48 -7.07
N ALA A 10 -36.40 -10.36 -6.62
CA ALA A 10 -35.63 -9.21 -6.10
C ALA A 10 -34.92 -9.54 -4.79
N LEU A 11 -35.51 -10.36 -3.95
CA LEU A 11 -34.91 -10.77 -2.66
C LEU A 11 -33.71 -11.71 -2.84
N ILE A 12 -33.75 -12.59 -3.87
CA ILE A 12 -32.67 -13.55 -4.16
C ILE A 12 -31.41 -12.86 -4.69
N LEU A 13 -31.54 -11.74 -5.40
CA LEU A 13 -30.41 -10.98 -5.93
C LEU A 13 -29.67 -10.15 -4.87
N LEU A 14 -30.28 -9.87 -3.72
CA LEU A 14 -29.66 -9.10 -2.61
C LEU A 14 -28.79 -9.97 -1.68
N LEU A 15 -29.05 -11.27 -1.59
CA LEU A 15 -28.33 -12.18 -0.70
C LEU A 15 -26.81 -12.26 -0.96
N PRO A 16 -26.32 -12.38 -2.20
CA PRO A 16 -24.88 -12.46 -2.46
C PRO A 16 -24.12 -11.16 -2.15
N ALA A 17 -24.77 -10.00 -2.31
CA ALA A 17 -24.16 -8.72 -2.00
C ALA A 17 -24.00 -8.51 -0.49
N LEU A 18 -24.94 -8.95 0.33
CA LEU A 18 -24.85 -8.88 1.80
C LEU A 18 -23.76 -9.81 2.33
N ALA A 19 -23.63 -11.02 1.80
CA ALA A 19 -22.56 -11.94 2.16
C ALA A 19 -21.18 -11.36 1.83
N ALA A 20 -21.03 -10.79 0.64
CA ALA A 20 -19.77 -10.16 0.22
C ALA A 20 -19.41 -8.93 1.09
N ALA A 21 -20.38 -8.19 1.59
CA ALA A 21 -20.13 -7.06 2.49
C ALA A 21 -19.63 -7.53 3.87
N GLN A 22 -20.16 -8.60 4.43
CA GLN A 22 -19.67 -9.22 5.67
C GLN A 22 -18.27 -9.79 5.50
N ASP A 23 -17.99 -10.41 4.35
CA ASP A 23 -16.67 -10.91 3.99
C ASP A 23 -15.66 -9.77 3.88
N LEU A 24 -16.05 -8.61 3.34
CA LEU A 24 -15.19 -7.43 3.26
C LEU A 24 -14.79 -6.91 4.63
N VAL A 25 -15.71 -6.75 5.57
CA VAL A 25 -15.41 -6.31 6.95
C VAL A 25 -14.40 -7.24 7.60
N SER A 26 -14.65 -8.54 7.54
CA SER A 26 -13.75 -9.58 8.06
C SER A 26 -12.37 -9.55 7.38
N LEU A 27 -12.32 -9.28 6.08
CA LEU A 27 -11.08 -9.13 5.32
C LEU A 27 -10.31 -7.89 5.74
N CYS A 28 -10.97 -6.75 5.89
CA CYS A 28 -10.36 -5.51 6.36
C CYS A 28 -9.73 -5.68 7.75
N GLU A 29 -10.40 -6.39 8.65
CA GLU A 29 -9.88 -6.68 9.98
C GLU A 29 -8.65 -7.58 9.94
N ARG A 30 -8.64 -8.64 9.14
CA ARG A 30 -7.45 -9.51 8.98
C ARG A 30 -6.27 -8.80 8.33
N ALA A 31 -6.52 -7.95 7.35
CA ALA A 31 -5.48 -7.16 6.67
C ALA A 31 -4.78 -6.14 7.61
N ARG A 32 -5.34 -5.87 8.81
CA ARG A 32 -4.75 -4.98 9.82
C ARG A 32 -3.49 -5.54 10.48
N HIS A 33 -3.33 -6.86 10.49
CA HIS A 33 -2.26 -7.52 11.23
C HIS A 33 -1.55 -8.57 10.36
N PRO A 34 -0.92 -8.15 9.25
CA PRO A 34 -0.15 -9.09 8.45
C PRO A 34 1.02 -9.65 9.28
N ALA A 35 1.35 -10.92 9.05
CA ALA A 35 2.40 -11.60 9.78
C ALA A 35 3.79 -10.98 9.49
N VAL A 36 4.69 -11.03 10.45
CA VAL A 36 6.10 -10.67 10.23
C VAL A 36 6.69 -11.59 9.15
N GLY A 37 7.39 -11.00 8.21
CA GLY A 37 7.91 -11.66 7.02
C GLY A 37 6.97 -11.64 5.82
N ALA A 38 5.70 -11.24 5.98
CA ALA A 38 4.75 -11.12 4.88
C ALA A 38 5.15 -9.97 3.93
N TRP A 39 4.96 -10.17 2.63
CA TRP A 39 5.21 -9.14 1.62
C TRP A 39 4.35 -9.31 0.38
N SER A 40 4.07 -8.19 -0.29
CA SER A 40 3.44 -8.12 -1.62
C SER A 40 4.17 -7.08 -2.47
N GLU A 41 4.31 -7.36 -3.76
CA GLU A 41 4.94 -6.47 -4.74
C GLU A 41 3.96 -6.18 -5.87
N PHE A 42 3.83 -4.91 -6.21
CA PHE A 42 2.90 -4.41 -7.21
C PHE A 42 3.67 -3.66 -8.29
N LYS A 43 3.06 -3.60 -9.48
CA LYS A 43 3.54 -2.80 -10.61
C LYS A 43 2.45 -1.84 -11.06
N TRP A 44 2.85 -0.60 -11.35
CA TRP A 44 1.99 0.35 -12.05
C TRP A 44 1.97 0.07 -13.54
N VAL A 45 0.77 0.15 -14.12
CA VAL A 45 0.51 0.01 -15.55
C VAL A 45 -0.29 1.22 -16.01
N GLY A 46 0.26 1.97 -16.94
CA GLY A 46 -0.31 3.22 -17.40
C GLY A 46 -0.14 4.39 -16.43
N GLY A 47 -0.52 5.56 -16.89
CA GLY A 47 -0.36 6.80 -16.14
C GLY A 47 1.09 7.23 -15.95
N ARG A 48 1.30 8.19 -15.05
CA ARG A 48 2.61 8.82 -14.78
C ARG A 48 3.66 7.87 -14.22
N ASN A 49 3.23 6.83 -13.51
CA ASN A 49 4.11 5.88 -12.83
C ASN A 49 4.28 4.57 -13.60
N ASP A 50 3.97 4.53 -14.90
CA ASP A 50 4.05 3.30 -15.70
C ASP A 50 5.40 2.61 -15.56
N GLY A 51 5.37 1.30 -15.30
CA GLY A 51 6.57 0.49 -15.09
C GLY A 51 7.15 0.50 -13.67
N ALA A 52 6.82 1.51 -12.85
CA ALA A 52 7.30 1.59 -11.47
C ALA A 52 6.77 0.43 -10.61
N THR A 53 7.53 0.04 -9.59
CA THR A 53 7.13 -1.01 -8.65
C THR A 53 7.12 -0.52 -7.21
N ILE A 54 6.24 -1.10 -6.41
CA ILE A 54 6.19 -0.93 -4.97
C ILE A 54 6.12 -2.31 -4.29
N ARG A 55 7.02 -2.55 -3.35
CA ARG A 55 6.96 -3.72 -2.49
C ARG A 55 6.70 -3.30 -1.06
N MET A 56 5.66 -3.85 -0.45
CA MET A 56 5.30 -3.67 0.94
C MET A 56 5.67 -4.92 1.72
N SER A 57 6.28 -4.77 2.90
CA SER A 57 6.74 -5.90 3.71
C SER A 57 6.60 -5.59 5.20
N ILE A 58 6.27 -6.61 6.00
CA ILE A 58 6.37 -6.54 7.45
C ILE A 58 7.70 -7.18 7.86
N VAL A 59 8.65 -6.37 8.30
CA VAL A 59 10.03 -6.79 8.54
C VAL A 59 10.36 -6.96 10.03
N GLY A 60 9.40 -6.71 10.92
CA GLY A 60 9.57 -6.86 12.36
C GLY A 60 8.34 -6.48 13.15
N LYS A 61 8.41 -6.76 14.45
CA LYS A 61 7.40 -6.39 15.45
C LYS A 61 8.12 -5.81 16.66
N GLU A 62 7.56 -4.80 17.27
CA GLU A 62 8.09 -4.15 18.46
C GLU A 62 6.97 -3.82 19.43
N ARG A 63 7.19 -4.01 20.73
CA ARG A 63 6.24 -3.62 21.76
C ARG A 63 6.69 -2.31 22.42
N ARG A 64 5.83 -1.30 22.39
CA ARG A 64 6.07 0.00 23.06
C ARG A 64 4.83 0.39 23.87
N GLU A 65 5.05 0.87 25.08
CA GLU A 65 3.96 1.38 25.94
C GLU A 65 2.78 0.40 26.10
N GLY A 66 3.09 -0.92 26.14
CA GLY A 66 2.07 -1.97 26.24
C GLY A 66 1.36 -2.34 24.94
N ALA A 67 1.58 -1.64 23.83
CA ALA A 67 1.00 -1.90 22.53
C ALA A 67 1.98 -2.55 21.55
N ASP A 68 1.46 -3.36 20.64
CA ASP A 68 2.22 -3.99 19.57
C ASP A 68 2.27 -3.10 18.33
N TYR A 69 3.47 -2.88 17.79
CA TYR A 69 3.74 -2.14 16.57
C TYR A 69 4.41 -3.05 15.54
N LEU A 70 4.17 -2.77 14.29
CA LEU A 70 4.79 -3.47 13.16
C LEU A 70 5.80 -2.57 12.46
N TRP A 71 6.98 -3.10 12.17
CA TRP A 71 7.92 -2.48 11.25
C TRP A 71 7.50 -2.80 9.82
N MET A 72 6.88 -1.83 9.17
CA MET A 72 6.53 -1.89 7.75
C MET A 72 7.64 -1.26 6.93
N GLU A 73 8.10 -1.97 5.91
CA GLU A 73 9.06 -1.47 4.93
C GLU A 73 8.42 -1.42 3.55
N ILE A 74 8.53 -0.26 2.91
CA ILE A 74 8.05 0.00 1.56
C ILE A 74 9.26 0.30 0.69
N VAL A 75 9.41 -0.48 -0.39
CA VAL A 75 10.46 -0.29 -1.39
C VAL A 75 9.81 0.16 -2.68
N MET A 76 10.11 1.37 -3.10
CA MET A 76 9.70 1.91 -4.40
C MET A 76 10.87 1.90 -5.38
N ARG A 77 10.62 1.43 -6.62
CA ARG A 77 11.62 1.42 -7.70
C ARG A 77 11.04 2.08 -8.93
N ASP A 78 11.91 2.78 -9.64
CA ASP A 78 11.63 3.43 -10.92
C ASP A 78 10.47 4.44 -10.88
N PHE A 79 10.18 4.97 -9.69
CA PHE A 79 9.23 6.06 -9.52
C PHE A 79 9.80 7.36 -10.09
N PRO A 80 9.03 8.11 -10.87
CA PRO A 80 9.44 9.42 -11.35
C PRO A 80 9.49 10.41 -10.19
N MET A 81 10.68 10.63 -9.63
CA MET A 81 10.91 11.66 -8.61
C MET A 81 11.46 12.92 -9.27
N GLY A 82 10.86 14.09 -8.95
CA GLY A 82 11.25 15.37 -9.56
C GLY A 82 10.61 15.62 -10.93
N SER A 83 11.06 16.66 -11.62
CA SER A 83 10.58 17.08 -12.95
C SER A 83 11.76 17.38 -13.89
N GLY A 84 11.59 17.11 -15.18
CA GLY A 84 12.58 17.42 -16.20
C GLY A 84 13.91 16.69 -16.00
N ARG A 85 15.06 17.41 -16.12
CA ARG A 85 16.41 16.82 -15.98
C ARG A 85 16.66 16.20 -14.61
N GLN A 86 16.06 16.70 -13.55
CA GLN A 86 16.20 16.17 -12.19
C GLN A 86 15.64 14.74 -12.06
N GLN A 87 14.66 14.37 -12.87
CA GLN A 87 14.10 13.03 -12.89
C GLN A 87 15.10 11.96 -13.34
N ALA A 88 15.99 12.30 -14.26
CA ALA A 88 17.03 11.37 -14.77
C ALA A 88 18.13 11.08 -13.73
N GLU A 89 18.34 11.99 -12.78
CA GLU A 89 19.40 11.91 -11.76
C GLU A 89 18.85 11.41 -10.40
N ALA A 90 17.53 11.34 -10.26
CA ALA A 90 16.89 10.90 -9.01
C ALA A 90 17.20 9.42 -8.71
N PRO A 91 17.32 9.04 -7.42
CA PRO A 91 17.55 7.66 -7.06
C PRO A 91 16.39 6.78 -7.54
N ARG A 92 16.70 5.72 -8.27
CA ARG A 92 15.70 4.79 -8.80
C ARG A 92 15.06 3.90 -7.73
N ARG A 93 15.62 3.89 -6.53
CA ARG A 93 15.13 3.11 -5.40
C ARG A 93 14.99 3.96 -4.16
N MET A 94 13.81 3.95 -3.57
CA MET A 94 13.53 4.53 -2.26
C MET A 94 13.04 3.43 -1.32
N ILE A 95 13.57 3.40 -0.11
CA ILE A 95 13.12 2.52 0.97
C ILE A 95 12.60 3.40 2.10
N SER A 96 11.36 3.19 2.50
CA SER A 96 10.76 3.80 3.68
C SER A 96 10.43 2.69 4.68
N LYS A 97 10.91 2.81 5.92
CA LYS A 97 10.65 1.86 6.99
C LYS A 97 9.99 2.59 8.16
N MET A 98 8.81 2.15 8.56
CA MET A 98 7.98 2.84 9.55
C MET A 98 7.51 1.89 10.63
N LEU A 99 7.49 2.38 11.87
CA LEU A 99 6.90 1.68 13.01
C LEU A 99 5.44 2.13 13.15
N VAL A 100 4.51 1.27 12.74
CA VAL A 100 3.07 1.57 12.68
C VAL A 100 2.28 0.74 13.69
N PRO A 101 1.16 1.26 14.25
CA PRO A 101 0.33 0.57 15.24
C PRO A 101 -0.59 -0.48 14.63
N GLY A 102 -0.13 -1.28 13.64
CA GLY A 102 -0.96 -2.18 12.85
C GLY A 102 -1.63 -1.45 11.67
N PHE A 103 -2.15 -2.23 10.72
CA PHE A 103 -2.86 -1.67 9.57
C PHE A 103 -4.31 -1.34 9.97
N GLY A 104 -4.77 -0.15 9.61
CA GLY A 104 -6.20 0.22 9.65
C GLY A 104 -6.81 0.51 11.03
N ALA A 105 -6.08 0.48 12.10
CA ALA A 105 -6.53 1.13 13.33
C ALA A 105 -6.44 2.63 13.09
N GLY A 106 -7.52 3.38 13.21
CA GLY A 106 -7.62 4.82 13.02
C GLY A 106 -6.23 5.46 13.14
N ALA A 107 -5.60 5.72 12.00
CA ALA A 107 -4.18 5.60 11.84
C ALA A 107 -3.46 6.57 12.78
N GLY A 108 -3.00 6.07 13.90
CA GLY A 108 -2.01 6.79 14.67
C GLY A 108 -0.79 7.04 13.78
N SER A 109 -0.22 8.22 13.87
CA SER A 109 1.03 8.55 13.18
C SER A 109 2.08 7.48 13.48
N PRO A 110 2.95 7.16 12.53
CA PRO A 110 4.08 6.27 12.79
C PRO A 110 4.85 6.74 14.03
N ARG A 111 5.32 5.79 14.85
CA ARG A 111 6.15 6.09 16.04
C ARG A 111 7.62 6.27 15.69
N ALA A 112 8.06 5.79 14.55
CA ALA A 112 9.38 6.00 13.99
C ALA A 112 9.29 5.88 12.46
N ALA A 113 10.14 6.60 11.76
CA ALA A 113 10.26 6.52 10.31
C ALA A 113 11.72 6.65 9.91
N ILE A 114 12.14 5.83 8.94
CA ILE A 114 13.49 5.80 8.40
C ILE A 114 13.36 5.81 6.87
N ILE A 115 14.17 6.61 6.20
CA ILE A 115 14.23 6.65 4.74
C ILE A 115 15.64 6.31 4.26
N LYS A 116 15.72 5.63 3.12
CA LYS A 116 16.97 5.39 2.38
C LYS A 116 16.73 5.62 0.90
N LEU A 117 17.56 6.44 0.27
CA LEU A 117 17.47 6.78 -1.15
C LEU A 117 18.72 6.26 -1.88
N GLY A 118 18.52 5.34 -2.82
CA GLY A 118 19.61 4.70 -3.54
C GLY A 118 20.63 4.06 -2.60
N ASP A 119 21.89 4.43 -2.77
CA ASP A 119 23.02 3.94 -1.98
C ASP A 119 23.44 4.88 -0.83
N LEU A 120 22.65 5.96 -0.61
CA LEU A 120 22.91 6.90 0.47
C LEU A 120 22.61 6.26 1.83
N PRO A 121 23.24 6.75 2.92
CA PRO A 121 22.97 6.27 4.27
C PRO A 121 21.48 6.42 4.63
N ALA A 122 20.97 5.46 5.39
CA ALA A 122 19.62 5.57 5.95
C ALA A 122 19.53 6.72 6.95
N MET A 123 18.40 7.44 6.98
CA MET A 123 18.18 8.62 7.80
C MET A 123 16.87 8.50 8.57
N GLU A 124 16.88 8.87 9.84
CA GLU A 124 15.66 9.02 10.63
C GLU A 124 14.83 10.19 10.12
N MET A 125 13.52 10.03 10.06
CA MET A 125 12.58 11.08 9.66
C MET A 125 11.79 11.56 10.87
N PRO A 126 11.57 12.88 11.03
CA PRO A 126 10.71 13.40 12.08
C PRO A 126 9.28 12.82 11.95
N VAL A 127 8.82 12.13 12.99
CA VAL A 127 7.45 11.63 13.06
C VAL A 127 6.50 12.83 13.23
N GLY A 128 5.47 12.90 12.40
CA GLY A 128 4.53 14.03 12.36
C GLY A 128 4.65 14.90 11.11
N GLN A 129 5.77 14.90 10.41
CA GLN A 129 5.93 15.59 9.12
C GLN A 129 5.84 14.64 7.91
N SER A 130 5.96 13.33 8.12
CA SER A 130 5.90 12.36 7.02
C SER A 130 4.46 12.03 6.64
N ARG A 131 3.89 12.81 5.72
CA ARG A 131 2.65 12.45 5.01
C ARG A 131 2.81 11.16 4.16
N MET A 132 4.03 10.69 3.97
CA MET A 132 4.36 9.50 3.16
C MET A 132 3.85 8.18 3.75
N GLY A 133 3.65 8.09 5.06
CA GLY A 133 3.13 6.89 5.71
C GLY A 133 1.62 6.70 5.60
N ALA A 134 0.87 7.77 5.37
CA ALA A 134 -0.59 7.71 5.34
C ALA A 134 -1.17 7.33 3.96
N GLN A 135 -0.40 7.45 2.89
CA GLN A 135 -0.92 7.26 1.51
C GLN A 135 -0.86 5.81 1.00
N GLY A 136 -0.19 4.91 1.68
CA GLY A 136 -0.02 3.52 1.23
C GLY A 136 -0.58 2.45 2.18
N ALA A 137 -1.03 2.82 3.37
CA ALA A 137 -1.68 1.87 4.27
C ALA A 137 -3.17 1.74 3.91
N PRO A 138 -3.72 0.50 3.83
CA PRO A 138 -5.15 0.31 3.68
C PRO A 138 -5.88 1.07 4.80
N ASN A 139 -6.62 2.12 4.42
CA ASN A 139 -7.42 2.86 5.40
C ASN A 139 -8.66 2.03 5.74
N LEU A 140 -8.78 1.62 6.99
CA LEU A 140 -9.93 0.82 7.46
C LEU A 140 -11.25 1.53 7.19
N GLU A 141 -11.32 2.84 7.41
CA GLU A 141 -12.51 3.62 7.13
C GLU A 141 -12.87 3.60 5.63
N ALA A 142 -11.86 3.73 4.75
CA ALA A 142 -12.08 3.56 3.32
C ALA A 142 -12.51 2.14 2.96
N CYS A 143 -11.98 1.13 3.63
CA CYS A 143 -12.37 -0.26 3.47
C CYS A 143 -13.81 -0.51 3.94
N GLN A 144 -14.21 0.02 5.10
CA GLN A 144 -15.55 -0.13 5.65
C GLN A 144 -16.62 0.64 4.87
N ASN A 145 -16.24 1.79 4.30
CA ASN A 145 -17.14 2.65 3.51
C ASN A 145 -17.12 2.33 2.01
N ALA A 146 -16.38 1.32 1.58
CA ALA A 146 -16.33 0.91 0.19
C ALA A 146 -17.65 0.26 -0.23
N LYS A 147 -18.10 0.57 -1.44
CA LYS A 147 -19.26 -0.11 -2.05
C LYS A 147 -18.83 -1.47 -2.59
N VAL A 148 -19.38 -2.53 -2.03
CA VAL A 148 -19.14 -3.90 -2.51
C VAL A 148 -19.95 -4.13 -3.79
N VAL A 149 -19.28 -4.58 -4.84
CA VAL A 149 -19.89 -5.04 -6.09
C VAL A 149 -20.18 -6.54 -6.02
N GLY A 150 -19.19 -7.33 -5.58
CA GLY A 150 -19.33 -8.77 -5.43
C GLY A 150 -18.00 -9.51 -5.51
N TRP A 151 -18.08 -10.83 -5.58
CA TRP A 151 -16.93 -11.70 -5.77
C TRP A 151 -16.63 -11.90 -7.25
N GLU A 152 -15.37 -11.75 -7.64
CA GLU A 152 -14.89 -11.94 -9.01
C GLU A 152 -13.62 -12.79 -9.02
N SER A 153 -13.36 -13.43 -10.16
CA SER A 153 -12.09 -14.07 -10.46
C SER A 153 -11.19 -13.09 -11.20
N VAL A 154 -10.06 -12.71 -10.62
CA VAL A 154 -9.15 -11.71 -11.16
C VAL A 154 -7.79 -12.33 -11.45
N THR A 155 -7.35 -12.22 -12.69
CA THR A 155 -6.02 -12.69 -13.12
C THR A 155 -5.06 -11.51 -13.23
N VAL A 156 -3.92 -11.62 -12.56
CA VAL A 156 -2.79 -10.69 -12.54
C VAL A 156 -1.49 -11.48 -12.71
N PRO A 157 -0.32 -10.86 -12.92
CA PRO A 157 0.94 -11.59 -13.08
C PRO A 157 1.28 -12.55 -11.92
N ALA A 158 0.85 -12.25 -10.70
CA ALA A 158 1.05 -13.14 -9.54
C ALA A 158 0.14 -14.39 -9.53
N GLY A 159 -0.85 -14.48 -10.41
CA GLY A 159 -1.79 -15.60 -10.48
C GLY A 159 -3.25 -15.18 -10.61
N THR A 160 -4.15 -16.15 -10.44
CA THR A 160 -5.60 -15.92 -10.45
C THR A 160 -6.15 -16.01 -9.02
N PHE A 161 -6.92 -15.01 -8.63
CA PHE A 161 -7.45 -14.86 -7.28
C PHE A 161 -8.97 -14.69 -7.31
N ARG A 162 -9.65 -15.36 -6.37
CA ARG A 162 -11.03 -15.00 -6.06
C ARG A 162 -10.99 -13.78 -5.14
N ALA A 163 -11.48 -12.65 -5.62
CA ALA A 163 -11.38 -11.35 -4.96
C ALA A 163 -12.76 -10.68 -4.83
N ILE A 164 -12.92 -9.87 -3.80
CA ILE A 164 -14.05 -8.98 -3.65
C ILE A 164 -13.75 -7.72 -4.44
N HIS A 165 -14.61 -7.38 -5.39
CA HIS A 165 -14.58 -6.12 -6.12
C HIS A 165 -15.25 -5.04 -5.27
N ILE A 166 -14.54 -3.95 -5.02
CA ILE A 166 -15.01 -2.79 -4.28
C ILE A 166 -14.77 -1.51 -5.09
N VAL A 167 -15.70 -0.58 -4.95
CA VAL A 167 -15.59 0.78 -5.50
C VAL A 167 -15.38 1.74 -4.33
N GLY A 168 -14.39 2.61 -4.42
CA GLY A 168 -14.12 3.59 -3.39
C GLY A 168 -15.33 4.48 -3.09
N ALA A 169 -15.49 4.93 -1.86
CA ALA A 169 -16.65 5.71 -1.38
C ALA A 169 -16.91 6.99 -2.20
N ASN A 170 -15.87 7.55 -2.83
CA ASN A 170 -15.95 8.72 -3.71
C ASN A 170 -16.18 8.37 -5.19
N GLY A 171 -16.43 7.10 -5.53
CA GLY A 171 -16.55 6.61 -6.91
C GLY A 171 -15.27 6.70 -7.75
N ARG A 172 -14.12 6.98 -7.10
CA ARG A 172 -12.83 7.11 -7.78
C ARG A 172 -12.03 5.84 -7.66
N GLY A 173 -12.22 4.96 -8.65
CA GLY A 173 -11.45 3.75 -8.80
C GLY A 173 -12.09 2.50 -8.21
N ASP A 174 -11.63 1.39 -8.75
CA ASP A 174 -12.04 0.04 -8.43
C ASP A 174 -10.87 -0.71 -7.80
N SER A 175 -11.14 -1.52 -6.79
CA SER A 175 -10.13 -2.36 -6.17
C SER A 175 -10.65 -3.79 -6.01
N TRP A 176 -9.76 -4.75 -6.16
CA TRP A 176 -10.02 -6.17 -5.94
C TRP A 176 -9.16 -6.66 -4.78
N VAL A 177 -9.81 -7.18 -3.75
CA VAL A 177 -9.15 -7.61 -2.51
C VAL A 177 -9.41 -9.08 -2.25
N ALA A 178 -8.38 -9.83 -1.87
CA ALA A 178 -8.44 -11.27 -1.62
C ALA A 178 -7.92 -11.61 -0.21
N PRO A 179 -8.60 -12.53 0.53
CA PRO A 179 -8.31 -12.81 1.94
C PRO A 179 -7.01 -13.59 2.18
N ASN A 180 -6.48 -14.25 1.18
CA ASN A 180 -5.29 -15.09 1.25
C ASN A 180 -3.99 -14.34 0.91
N LEU A 181 -4.07 -13.02 0.71
CA LEU A 181 -2.91 -12.18 0.42
C LEU A 181 -2.46 -11.40 1.66
N PRO A 182 -1.16 -11.19 1.86
CA PRO A 182 -0.62 -10.47 3.01
C PRO A 182 -1.21 -9.06 3.22
N PHE A 183 -1.41 -8.33 2.13
CA PHE A 183 -1.98 -6.97 2.15
C PHE A 183 -3.33 -6.89 1.44
N ALA A 184 -3.96 -8.03 1.22
CA ALA A 184 -5.27 -8.20 0.60
C ALA A 184 -5.42 -7.71 -0.85
N LEU A 185 -4.68 -6.70 -1.30
CA LEU A 185 -4.84 -6.10 -2.62
C LEU A 185 -4.34 -7.05 -3.74
N VAL A 186 -5.19 -7.24 -4.76
CA VAL A 186 -4.89 -7.96 -6.01
C VAL A 186 -4.64 -6.98 -7.14
N LYS A 187 -5.56 -6.02 -7.28
CA LYS A 187 -5.55 -5.02 -8.35
C LYS A 187 -6.28 -3.76 -7.90
N GLU A 188 -5.81 -2.63 -8.35
CA GLU A 188 -6.48 -1.33 -8.25
C GLU A 188 -6.51 -0.68 -9.62
N VAL A 189 -7.64 -0.07 -9.97
CA VAL A 189 -7.81 0.76 -11.17
C VAL A 189 -8.25 2.13 -10.72
N GLY A 190 -7.58 3.15 -11.18
CA GLY A 190 -7.91 4.54 -10.87
C GLY A 190 -7.67 5.44 -12.07
N ASN A 191 -7.92 6.72 -11.86
CA ASN A 191 -7.65 7.75 -12.84
C ASN A 191 -6.68 8.77 -12.23
N ASP A 192 -5.60 9.06 -12.94
CA ASP A 192 -4.59 10.03 -12.56
C ASP A 192 -4.51 11.11 -13.64
N GLU A 193 -4.92 12.34 -13.30
CA GLU A 193 -4.92 13.49 -14.23
C GLU A 193 -5.61 13.18 -15.59
N GLY A 194 -6.72 12.42 -15.57
CA GLY A 194 -7.45 12.02 -16.78
C GLY A 194 -6.89 10.79 -17.50
N GLN A 195 -5.81 10.19 -17.01
CA GLN A 195 -5.24 8.95 -17.55
C GLN A 195 -5.61 7.76 -16.68
N SER A 196 -6.10 6.69 -17.29
CA SER A 196 -6.33 5.43 -16.59
C SER A 196 -5.00 4.84 -16.11
N ARG A 197 -4.93 4.49 -14.83
CA ARG A 197 -3.80 3.79 -14.22
C ARG A 197 -4.28 2.53 -13.53
N GLN A 198 -3.44 1.54 -13.51
CA GLN A 198 -3.67 0.32 -12.75
C GLN A 198 -2.47 0.05 -11.85
N MET A 199 -2.72 -0.54 -10.69
CA MET A 199 -1.71 -1.17 -9.86
C MET A 199 -2.07 -2.64 -9.73
N VAL A 200 -1.17 -3.53 -10.15
CA VAL A 200 -1.42 -4.98 -10.21
C VAL A 200 -0.40 -5.74 -9.37
N LEU A 201 -0.86 -6.76 -8.66
CA LEU A 201 0.00 -7.66 -7.90
C LEU A 201 0.87 -8.47 -8.87
N ILE A 202 2.20 -8.40 -8.70
CA ILE A 202 3.15 -9.15 -9.52
C ILE A 202 3.82 -10.30 -8.76
N ALA A 203 3.90 -10.21 -7.42
CA ALA A 203 4.43 -11.26 -6.56
C ALA A 203 4.01 -11.04 -5.11
N HIS A 204 3.98 -12.11 -4.31
CA HIS A 204 3.76 -12.07 -2.87
C HIS A 204 4.41 -13.27 -2.18
N GLY A 205 4.56 -13.21 -0.87
CA GLY A 205 5.13 -14.33 -0.12
C GLY A 205 5.42 -14.01 1.35
N MET A 206 6.26 -14.84 1.92
CA MET A 206 6.75 -14.77 3.30
C MET A 206 8.28 -14.69 3.32
N GLY A 207 8.85 -14.40 4.49
CA GLY A 207 10.29 -14.40 4.70
C GLY A 207 10.99 -13.07 4.37
N ALA A 208 10.23 -11.96 4.23
CA ALA A 208 10.82 -10.64 4.06
C ALA A 208 11.68 -10.26 5.28
N ARG A 209 12.82 -9.66 4.98
CA ARG A 209 13.74 -9.07 5.96
C ARG A 209 13.97 -7.61 5.59
N SER A 210 14.34 -6.77 6.57
CA SER A 210 14.66 -5.37 6.31
C SER A 210 15.85 -5.23 5.35
N LEU A 211 15.71 -4.34 4.38
CA LEU A 211 16.79 -3.93 3.50
C LEU A 211 17.61 -2.76 4.08
N ILE A 212 17.13 -2.13 5.15
CA ILE A 212 17.90 -1.17 5.95
C ILE A 212 18.53 -1.95 7.08
N THR A 213 19.82 -2.27 6.94
CA THR A 213 20.61 -3.07 7.90
C THR A 213 21.60 -2.21 8.70
N GLU A 214 21.95 -1.04 8.19
CA GLU A 214 22.78 -0.06 8.87
C GLU A 214 22.00 0.73 9.92
N ARG A 215 22.73 1.31 10.87
CA ARG A 215 22.18 2.26 11.84
C ARG A 215 21.81 3.56 11.12
N PRO A 216 20.55 4.03 11.21
CA PRO A 216 20.14 5.29 10.59
C PRO A 216 20.88 6.47 11.20
N GLN A 217 21.20 7.47 10.38
CA GLN A 217 21.71 8.75 10.83
C GLN A 217 20.56 9.65 11.29
N PRO A 218 20.82 10.61 12.20
CA PRO A 218 19.87 11.66 12.53
C PRO A 218 19.42 12.43 11.28
N PHE A 219 18.19 12.96 11.29
CA PHE A 219 17.67 13.75 10.19
C PHE A 219 18.53 14.98 9.91
N ASP A 220 18.99 15.09 8.67
CA ASP A 220 19.67 16.28 8.15
C ASP A 220 18.82 16.88 7.02
N PRO A 221 18.17 18.06 7.27
CA PRO A 221 17.32 18.70 6.27
C PRO A 221 18.05 19.06 4.97
N ARG A 222 19.33 19.44 5.04
CA ARG A 222 20.13 19.80 3.87
C ARG A 222 20.40 18.57 3.01
N LEU A 223 20.88 17.51 3.64
CA LEU A 223 21.12 16.24 2.97
C LEU A 223 19.81 15.69 2.34
N PHE A 224 18.68 15.82 3.05
CA PHE A 224 17.38 15.39 2.53
C PHE A 224 16.98 16.17 1.27
N VAL A 225 17.12 17.50 1.26
CA VAL A 225 16.82 18.34 0.08
C VAL A 225 17.77 18.02 -1.08
N GLU A 226 19.06 17.85 -0.83
CA GLU A 226 20.04 17.43 -1.86
C GLU A 226 19.67 16.08 -2.47
N MET A 227 19.32 15.11 -1.63
CA MET A 227 18.89 13.78 -2.06
C MET A 227 17.63 13.85 -2.93
N MET A 228 16.63 14.63 -2.52
CA MET A 228 15.37 14.78 -3.28
C MET A 228 15.55 15.57 -4.59
N SER A 229 16.56 16.43 -4.67
CA SER A 229 16.90 17.18 -5.89
C SER A 229 17.78 16.41 -6.87
N GLY A 230 18.17 15.15 -6.56
CA GLY A 230 19.04 14.34 -7.41
C GLY A 230 20.52 14.75 -7.38
N ARG A 231 20.89 15.72 -6.54
CA ARG A 231 22.31 16.12 -6.39
C ARG A 231 23.02 15.13 -5.48
N ARG A 232 24.15 14.62 -5.95
CA ARG A 232 25.03 13.83 -5.07
C ARG A 232 25.60 14.75 -3.99
N PRO A 233 25.49 14.38 -2.69
CA PRO A 233 26.18 15.10 -1.64
C PRO A 233 27.68 15.16 -1.93
N ALA A 234 28.30 16.31 -1.74
CA ALA A 234 29.75 16.41 -1.84
C ALA A 234 30.39 15.46 -0.80
N PRO A 235 31.46 14.74 -1.15
CA PRO A 235 32.18 13.93 -0.17
C PRO A 235 32.60 14.82 1.00
N LYS A 236 32.34 14.38 2.23
CA LYS A 236 32.85 15.06 3.44
C LYS A 236 34.38 15.05 3.38
N PRO A 237 35.03 16.19 3.63
CA PRO A 237 36.49 16.29 3.68
C PRO A 237 37.08 15.37 4.76
#